data_5968e023ee0cea862de16db33c8037d8
#
_entry.id   5968e023ee0cea862de16db33c8037d8
#
_cell.length_a   1.000
_cell.length_b   1.000
_cell.length_c   1.000
_cell.angle_alpha   90.00
_cell.angle_beta   90.00
_cell.angle_gamma   90.00
#
_symmetry.space_group_name_H-M   'P 1'
#
loop_
_entity.id
_entity.type
_entity.pdbx_description
1 polymer ?
#
loop_
_entity_poly.entity_id
_entity_poly.type
_entity_poly.pdbx_seq_one_letter_code
_entity_poly.pdbx_strand_id
1 'polypeptide(L)'
;MLPQLFLDRMKQMLEKEYPAFLNSYEDARYQALRINPSKTDTDRFTEETSFHLQPVPWEANGFYYEKEDQPGKHPYHEAGVYYIQEPSAMAPAAYLDVQPGEKVLDLCAAPGGKSTQIAAAMQGKGLLVSNEIHPARAKILSENMERMGVKNVMVTNESPQTLAGMFTEYFDRIMVDAPCSGEGMFRKNEQACEEWSPENVQICAARQQEILACAASMLRPGGRMVYSTCTFAPEENEGTISRFLEQHPQFHIVPVKKYPGMADGVAAWTKHPAAEIGDTIRLFPHHLHGEGHFVAVLEKEGTVSENYRGYCANGEEKPLAKGEAKAYLAGLQEFLGKIPADDAERLLLFGEQLYLMPEHMPATRRLHVLRPGLHLGTVKKNRLEPAHALALAISPQEACHSWNLSVDEARAYLAGQTFPAEGEKGWYLITVDGYSLGWGKLAGSVMKNHYPKGLRKLL
;
A
#
# COMPACT_ATOMS: atom_id res chain seq x y z
N MET A 1 -4.61 -29.84 2.50
CA MET A 1 -5.54 -30.47 1.50
C MET A 1 -6.68 -29.48 1.25
N LEU A 2 -7.11 -29.32 -0.02
CA LEU A 2 -8.21 -28.41 -0.35
C LEU A 2 -9.54 -28.92 0.24
N PRO A 3 -10.43 -28.05 0.77
CA PRO A 3 -11.71 -28.45 1.34
C PRO A 3 -12.65 -29.06 0.29
N GLN A 4 -13.29 -30.19 0.60
CA GLN A 4 -14.13 -30.90 -0.37
C GLN A 4 -15.30 -30.05 -0.87
N LEU A 5 -15.99 -29.33 0.01
CA LEU A 5 -17.11 -28.45 -0.38
C LEU A 5 -16.68 -27.30 -1.29
N PHE A 6 -15.43 -26.79 -1.15
CA PHE A 6 -14.85 -25.84 -2.09
C PHE A 6 -14.66 -26.47 -3.47
N LEU A 7 -14.08 -27.68 -3.52
CA LEU A 7 -13.87 -28.40 -4.80
C LEU A 7 -15.19 -28.69 -5.52
N ASP A 8 -16.21 -29.11 -4.79
CA ASP A 8 -17.54 -29.41 -5.34
C ASP A 8 -18.19 -28.14 -5.92
N ARG A 9 -18.09 -27.01 -5.22
CA ARG A 9 -18.56 -25.71 -5.73
C ARG A 9 -17.79 -25.26 -6.96
N MET A 10 -16.46 -25.31 -6.95
CA MET A 10 -15.65 -24.92 -8.10
C MET A 10 -15.94 -25.81 -9.33
N LYS A 11 -16.18 -27.08 -9.13
CA LYS A 11 -16.60 -28.00 -10.20
C LYS A 11 -17.93 -27.61 -10.83
N GLN A 12 -18.90 -27.16 -10.03
CA GLN A 12 -20.19 -26.68 -10.53
C GLN A 12 -20.05 -25.34 -11.25
N MET A 13 -19.22 -24.43 -10.73
CA MET A 13 -19.02 -23.09 -11.30
C MET A 13 -18.24 -23.14 -12.62
N LEU A 14 -17.17 -23.91 -12.69
CA LEU A 14 -16.22 -23.89 -13.81
C LEU A 14 -16.49 -24.97 -14.86
N GLU A 15 -17.33 -25.95 -14.56
CA GLU A 15 -17.72 -27.01 -15.48
C GLU A 15 -16.55 -27.60 -16.28
N LYS A 16 -16.45 -27.25 -17.58
CA LYS A 16 -15.39 -27.75 -18.48
C LYS A 16 -14.00 -27.20 -18.14
N GLU A 17 -13.88 -26.06 -17.47
CA GLU A 17 -12.62 -25.44 -17.06
C GLU A 17 -12.10 -25.99 -15.73
N TYR A 18 -12.93 -26.70 -14.96
CA TYR A 18 -12.55 -27.23 -13.65
C TYR A 18 -11.26 -28.08 -13.65
N PRO A 19 -11.00 -28.98 -14.63
CA PRO A 19 -9.75 -29.71 -14.66
C PRO A 19 -8.52 -28.80 -14.80
N ALA A 20 -8.59 -27.76 -15.63
CA ALA A 20 -7.51 -26.78 -15.80
C ALA A 20 -7.28 -25.98 -14.51
N PHE A 21 -8.39 -25.55 -13.86
CA PHE A 21 -8.33 -24.89 -12.56
C PHE A 21 -7.65 -25.77 -11.51
N LEU A 22 -8.03 -27.04 -11.40
CA LEU A 22 -7.44 -27.96 -10.42
C LEU A 22 -5.94 -28.20 -10.71
N ASN A 23 -5.56 -28.39 -11.97
CA ASN A 23 -4.18 -28.56 -12.37
C ASN A 23 -3.30 -27.36 -12.02
N SER A 24 -3.85 -26.13 -12.05
CA SER A 24 -3.11 -24.93 -11.67
C SER A 24 -2.62 -24.95 -10.21
N TYR A 25 -3.19 -25.76 -9.34
CA TYR A 25 -2.71 -25.96 -7.96
C TYR A 25 -1.42 -26.78 -7.87
N GLU A 26 -1.11 -27.58 -8.90
CA GLU A 26 0.14 -28.34 -9.02
C GLU A 26 1.28 -27.53 -9.65
N ASP A 27 0.94 -26.42 -10.35
CA ASP A 27 1.93 -25.58 -11.01
C ASP A 27 2.75 -24.75 -9.99
N ALA A 28 3.96 -24.36 -10.41
CA ALA A 28 4.77 -23.42 -9.64
C ALA A 28 4.04 -22.07 -9.49
N ARG A 29 4.11 -21.49 -8.29
CA ARG A 29 3.50 -20.18 -8.04
C ARG A 29 4.28 -19.08 -8.75
N TYR A 30 3.55 -18.17 -9.37
CA TYR A 30 4.12 -16.96 -9.93
C TYR A 30 4.44 -15.95 -8.83
N GLN A 31 5.62 -15.35 -8.92
CA GLN A 31 6.09 -14.32 -8.01
C GLN A 31 6.31 -13.04 -8.78
N ALA A 32 6.00 -11.91 -8.17
CA ALA A 32 6.18 -10.62 -8.80
C ALA A 32 6.63 -9.56 -7.80
N LEU A 33 7.22 -8.52 -8.34
CA LEU A 33 7.56 -7.29 -7.63
C LEU A 33 6.99 -6.09 -8.37
N ARG A 34 6.81 -5.00 -7.66
CA ARG A 34 6.38 -3.73 -8.22
C ARG A 34 7.42 -2.68 -7.90
N ILE A 35 8.05 -2.14 -8.94
CA ILE A 35 9.09 -1.10 -8.85
C ILE A 35 8.47 0.15 -8.23
N ASN A 36 9.24 0.83 -7.39
CA ASN A 36 8.85 2.08 -6.75
C ASN A 36 9.34 3.28 -7.58
N PRO A 37 8.46 3.94 -8.34
CA PRO A 37 8.85 5.04 -9.21
C PRO A 37 9.33 6.29 -8.46
N SER A 38 9.12 6.36 -7.12
CA SER A 38 9.70 7.42 -6.30
C SER A 38 11.19 7.22 -6.02
N LYS A 39 11.74 6.04 -6.29
CA LYS A 39 13.13 5.65 -6.03
C LYS A 39 13.96 5.52 -7.29
N THR A 40 13.36 5.01 -8.36
CA THR A 40 14.05 4.73 -9.61
C THR A 40 13.08 4.81 -10.79
N ASP A 41 13.63 5.15 -11.95
CA ASP A 41 12.92 4.98 -13.20
C ASP A 41 12.79 3.48 -13.53
N THR A 42 11.62 3.07 -13.99
CA THR A 42 11.29 1.66 -14.24
C THR A 42 12.12 1.07 -15.38
N ASP A 43 12.28 1.80 -16.48
CA ASP A 43 13.05 1.33 -17.64
C ASP A 43 14.52 1.17 -17.27
N ARG A 44 15.06 2.18 -16.60
CA ARG A 44 16.43 2.15 -16.08
C ARG A 44 16.65 0.94 -15.16
N PHE A 45 15.74 0.70 -14.20
CA PHE A 45 15.90 -0.42 -13.27
C PHE A 45 15.88 -1.76 -14.00
N THR A 46 14.98 -1.95 -14.97
CA THR A 46 14.90 -3.20 -15.75
C THR A 46 16.11 -3.45 -16.62
N GLU A 47 16.79 -2.39 -17.08
CA GLU A 47 18.02 -2.49 -17.87
C GLU A 47 19.27 -2.77 -17.00
N GLU A 48 19.35 -2.19 -15.78
CA GLU A 48 20.52 -2.26 -14.90
C GLU A 48 20.49 -3.45 -13.91
N THR A 49 19.29 -4.01 -13.63
CA THR A 49 19.16 -5.10 -12.65
C THR A 49 19.65 -6.44 -13.20
N SER A 50 20.13 -7.32 -12.30
CA SER A 50 20.43 -8.72 -12.63
C SER A 50 19.20 -9.64 -12.55
N PHE A 51 18.02 -9.11 -12.18
CA PHE A 51 16.80 -9.91 -12.06
C PHE A 51 16.19 -10.23 -13.42
N HIS A 52 15.62 -11.43 -13.57
CA HIS A 52 14.93 -11.88 -14.78
C HIS A 52 13.48 -11.40 -14.75
N LEU A 53 13.25 -10.17 -15.23
CA LEU A 53 11.98 -9.48 -15.13
C LEU A 53 11.13 -9.64 -16.39
N GLN A 54 9.81 -9.95 -16.20
CA GLN A 54 8.81 -9.97 -17.26
C GLN A 54 7.62 -9.10 -16.85
N PRO A 55 7.09 -8.23 -17.72
CA PRO A 55 6.00 -7.31 -17.34
C PRO A 55 4.73 -8.02 -16.89
N VAL A 56 4.08 -7.50 -15.84
CA VAL A 56 2.71 -7.84 -15.46
C VAL A 56 1.76 -6.97 -16.30
N PRO A 57 0.90 -7.56 -17.16
CA PRO A 57 0.18 -6.78 -18.18
C PRO A 57 -0.72 -5.65 -17.65
N TRP A 58 -1.20 -5.75 -16.41
CA TRP A 58 -2.16 -4.81 -15.81
C TRP A 58 -1.52 -3.82 -14.81
N GLU A 59 -0.18 -3.87 -14.64
CA GLU A 59 0.53 -2.93 -13.75
C GLU A 59 1.82 -2.46 -14.42
N ALA A 60 1.89 -1.18 -14.75
CA ALA A 60 3.02 -0.61 -15.49
C ALA A 60 4.39 -0.77 -14.80
N ASN A 61 4.40 -0.78 -13.47
CA ASN A 61 5.59 -0.97 -12.66
C ASN A 61 5.72 -2.42 -12.11
N GLY A 62 4.82 -3.33 -12.53
CA GLY A 62 4.74 -4.70 -12.06
C GLY A 62 5.53 -5.66 -12.97
N PHE A 63 6.34 -6.53 -12.34
CA PHE A 63 7.15 -7.51 -13.06
C PHE A 63 7.15 -8.85 -12.35
N TYR A 64 6.93 -9.93 -13.11
CA TYR A 64 7.26 -11.27 -12.66
C TYR A 64 8.78 -11.39 -12.51
N TYR A 65 9.25 -12.24 -11.59
CA TYR A 65 10.65 -12.57 -11.42
C TYR A 65 10.83 -14.08 -11.19
N GLU A 66 12.03 -14.57 -11.46
CA GLU A 66 12.37 -15.98 -11.26
C GLU A 66 12.74 -16.25 -9.80
N LYS A 67 12.52 -17.48 -9.34
CA LYS A 67 12.79 -17.89 -7.95
C LYS A 67 14.24 -17.67 -7.54
N GLU A 68 15.14 -17.81 -8.48
CA GLU A 68 16.60 -17.67 -8.33
C GLU A 68 17.01 -16.23 -8.03
N ASP A 69 16.24 -15.23 -8.47
CA ASP A 69 16.52 -13.81 -8.26
C ASP A 69 16.47 -13.40 -6.78
N GLN A 70 15.67 -14.07 -5.97
CA GLN A 70 15.52 -13.86 -4.52
C GLN A 70 15.47 -12.37 -4.10
N PRO A 71 14.62 -11.51 -4.70
CA PRO A 71 14.63 -10.06 -4.46
C PRO A 71 14.39 -9.70 -2.97
N GLY A 72 13.74 -10.56 -2.19
CA GLY A 72 13.56 -10.39 -0.76
C GLY A 72 14.85 -10.45 0.08
N LYS A 73 15.95 -10.95 -0.49
CA LYS A 73 17.28 -11.01 0.14
C LYS A 73 18.24 -9.95 -0.40
N HIS A 74 17.83 -9.17 -1.39
CA HIS A 74 18.65 -8.12 -1.94
C HIS A 74 18.51 -6.83 -1.10
N PRO A 75 19.58 -6.04 -0.84
CA PRO A 75 19.51 -4.80 -0.09
C PRO A 75 18.51 -3.77 -0.65
N TYR A 76 18.21 -3.81 -1.94
CA TYR A 76 17.19 -2.98 -2.58
C TYR A 76 15.79 -3.16 -2.00
N HIS A 77 15.47 -4.34 -1.47
CA HIS A 77 14.21 -4.57 -0.76
C HIS A 77 14.10 -3.66 0.48
N GLU A 78 15.17 -3.58 1.28
CA GLU A 78 15.20 -2.72 2.46
C GLU A 78 15.29 -1.23 2.11
N ALA A 79 15.88 -0.88 0.96
CA ALA A 79 15.87 0.46 0.41
C ALA A 79 14.50 0.90 -0.18
N GLY A 80 13.53 -0.01 -0.25
CA GLY A 80 12.20 0.26 -0.79
C GLY A 80 12.18 0.53 -2.30
N VAL A 81 13.15 -0.02 -3.06
CA VAL A 81 13.23 0.13 -4.52
C VAL A 81 12.07 -0.60 -5.21
N TYR A 82 11.56 -1.64 -4.58
CA TYR A 82 10.37 -2.37 -5.02
C TYR A 82 9.60 -2.96 -3.83
N TYR A 83 8.35 -3.32 -4.10
CA TYR A 83 7.48 -4.07 -3.21
C TYR A 83 7.21 -5.46 -3.82
N ILE A 84 7.45 -6.55 -3.07
CA ILE A 84 7.12 -7.90 -3.52
C ILE A 84 5.62 -8.10 -3.33
N GLN A 85 4.91 -8.34 -4.43
CA GLN A 85 3.45 -8.43 -4.44
C GLN A 85 3.00 -9.54 -5.39
N GLU A 86 1.97 -10.26 -5.01
CA GLU A 86 1.32 -11.24 -5.85
C GLU A 86 0.71 -10.54 -7.09
N PRO A 87 0.90 -11.07 -8.31
CA PRO A 87 0.52 -10.38 -9.54
C PRO A 87 -0.94 -9.99 -9.61
N SER A 88 -1.89 -10.90 -9.29
CA SER A 88 -3.31 -10.59 -9.35
C SER A 88 -3.74 -9.53 -8.32
N ALA A 89 -3.03 -9.44 -7.18
CA ALA A 89 -3.27 -8.44 -6.15
C ALA A 89 -2.85 -7.01 -6.57
N MET A 90 -2.13 -6.85 -7.69
CA MET A 90 -1.80 -5.53 -8.24
C MET A 90 -2.97 -4.91 -9.02
N ALA A 91 -3.86 -5.72 -9.59
CA ALA A 91 -4.95 -5.27 -10.45
C ALA A 91 -5.92 -4.29 -9.75
N PRO A 92 -6.41 -4.53 -8.52
CA PRO A 92 -7.38 -3.64 -7.88
C PRO A 92 -6.93 -2.18 -7.78
N ALA A 93 -5.69 -1.95 -7.32
CA ALA A 93 -5.16 -0.59 -7.16
C ALA A 93 -4.86 0.08 -8.51
N ALA A 94 -4.49 -0.69 -9.56
CA ALA A 94 -4.33 -0.16 -10.91
C ALA A 94 -5.66 0.39 -11.47
N TYR A 95 -6.79 -0.30 -11.23
CA TYR A 95 -8.12 0.15 -11.66
C TYR A 95 -8.70 1.30 -10.83
N LEU A 96 -8.14 1.61 -9.67
CA LEU A 96 -8.58 2.76 -8.89
C LEU A 96 -8.27 4.09 -9.61
N ASP A 97 -7.30 4.09 -10.50
CA ASP A 97 -6.94 5.23 -11.37
C ASP A 97 -6.70 6.54 -10.59
N VAL A 98 -5.86 6.44 -9.56
CA VAL A 98 -5.55 7.55 -8.65
C VAL A 98 -4.73 8.63 -9.34
N GLN A 99 -5.11 9.90 -9.11
CA GLN A 99 -4.40 11.06 -9.64
C GLN A 99 -3.65 11.83 -8.55
N PRO A 100 -2.50 12.46 -8.87
CA PRO A 100 -1.79 13.32 -7.92
C PRO A 100 -2.67 14.45 -7.38
N GLY A 101 -2.66 14.65 -6.06
CA GLY A 101 -3.43 15.68 -5.38
C GLY A 101 -4.80 15.22 -4.84
N GLU A 102 -5.23 14.01 -5.17
CA GLU A 102 -6.48 13.44 -4.65
C GLU A 102 -6.39 13.05 -3.16
N LYS A 103 -7.55 12.99 -2.51
CA LYS A 103 -7.73 12.38 -1.18
C LYS A 103 -8.20 10.94 -1.36
N VAL A 104 -7.37 10.00 -0.97
CA VAL A 104 -7.57 8.56 -1.20
C VAL A 104 -7.66 7.84 0.14
N LEU A 105 -8.62 6.92 0.25
CA LEU A 105 -8.73 5.99 1.37
C LEU A 105 -8.45 4.56 0.90
N ASP A 106 -7.50 3.89 1.56
CA ASP A 106 -7.39 2.43 1.53
C ASP A 106 -7.93 1.90 2.86
N LEU A 107 -9.15 1.33 2.82
CA LEU A 107 -9.95 1.07 4.02
C LEU A 107 -9.54 -0.20 4.77
N CYS A 108 -8.95 -1.20 4.06
CA CYS A 108 -8.50 -2.48 4.61
C CYS A 108 -7.06 -2.76 4.15
N ALA A 109 -6.14 -1.86 4.51
CA ALA A 109 -4.89 -1.62 3.80
C ALA A 109 -3.76 -2.63 4.04
N ALA A 110 -3.75 -3.31 5.21
CA ALA A 110 -2.61 -4.17 5.57
C ALA A 110 -2.49 -5.41 4.66
N PRO A 111 -1.26 -5.79 4.31
CA PRO A 111 0.04 -5.30 4.83
C PRO A 111 0.61 -4.05 4.13
N GLY A 112 -0.08 -3.47 3.12
CA GLY A 112 0.34 -2.22 2.47
C GLY A 112 0.66 -2.34 0.97
N GLY A 113 0.47 -3.49 0.34
CA GLY A 113 0.76 -3.69 -1.08
C GLY A 113 -0.03 -2.72 -1.98
N LYS A 114 -1.35 -2.61 -1.76
CA LYS A 114 -2.22 -1.69 -2.51
C LYS A 114 -1.99 -0.23 -2.10
N SER A 115 -1.86 0.05 -0.80
CA SER A 115 -1.53 1.40 -0.31
C SER A 115 -0.23 1.96 -0.90
N THR A 116 0.83 1.15 -1.00
CA THR A 116 2.11 1.59 -1.61
C THR A 116 2.01 1.78 -3.13
N GLN A 117 1.13 1.04 -3.80
CA GLN A 117 0.80 1.23 -5.22
C GLN A 117 0.05 2.55 -5.44
N ILE A 118 -0.96 2.81 -4.62
CA ILE A 118 -1.71 4.07 -4.59
C ILE A 118 -0.77 5.25 -4.32
N ALA A 119 0.08 5.16 -3.30
CA ALA A 119 1.05 6.20 -2.97
C ALA A 119 2.02 6.51 -4.12
N ALA A 120 2.44 5.49 -4.89
CA ALA A 120 3.26 5.66 -6.07
C ALA A 120 2.53 6.48 -7.16
N ALA A 121 1.26 6.18 -7.44
CA ALA A 121 0.43 6.93 -8.39
C ALA A 121 0.20 8.37 -7.94
N MET A 122 0.09 8.64 -6.64
CA MET A 122 -0.08 9.99 -6.09
C MET A 122 1.16 10.88 -6.21
N GLN A 123 2.35 10.33 -6.46
CA GLN A 123 3.60 11.09 -6.63
C GLN A 123 3.90 12.05 -5.45
N GLY A 124 3.57 11.66 -4.23
CA GLY A 124 3.79 12.45 -3.01
C GLY A 124 2.84 13.64 -2.81
N LYS A 125 1.82 13.81 -3.65
CA LYS A 125 0.83 14.90 -3.57
C LYS A 125 -0.49 14.39 -3.00
N GLY A 126 -1.28 15.32 -2.41
CA GLY A 126 -2.57 14.99 -1.81
C GLY A 126 -2.46 14.21 -0.50
N LEU A 127 -3.49 13.46 -0.16
CA LEU A 127 -3.62 12.73 1.09
C LEU A 127 -3.99 11.27 0.85
N LEU A 128 -3.17 10.34 1.33
CA LEU A 128 -3.53 8.92 1.45
C LEU A 128 -3.86 8.61 2.92
N VAL A 129 -5.08 8.17 3.20
CA VAL A 129 -5.44 7.55 4.48
C VAL A 129 -5.41 6.03 4.29
N SER A 130 -4.48 5.36 4.98
CA SER A 130 -4.36 3.90 4.96
C SER A 130 -4.81 3.35 6.30
N ASN A 131 -5.91 2.60 6.31
CA ASN A 131 -6.54 2.10 7.52
C ASN A 131 -6.44 0.58 7.64
N GLU A 132 -6.29 0.12 8.88
CA GLU A 132 -6.37 -1.30 9.22
C GLU A 132 -6.95 -1.47 10.61
N ILE A 133 -8.00 -2.29 10.74
CA ILE A 133 -8.71 -2.50 12.01
C ILE A 133 -7.89 -3.31 13.02
N HIS A 134 -6.99 -4.20 12.57
CA HIS A 134 -6.19 -5.03 13.44
C HIS A 134 -4.86 -4.35 13.82
N PRO A 135 -4.62 -4.05 15.13
CA PRO A 135 -3.45 -3.26 15.56
C PRO A 135 -2.10 -3.83 15.12
N ALA A 136 -1.92 -5.16 15.18
CA ALA A 136 -0.67 -5.79 14.76
C ALA A 136 -0.43 -5.64 13.25
N ARG A 137 -1.49 -5.76 12.42
CA ARG A 137 -1.40 -5.57 10.97
C ARG A 137 -1.22 -4.10 10.59
N ALA A 138 -1.84 -3.16 11.33
CA ALA A 138 -1.66 -1.72 11.14
C ALA A 138 -0.19 -1.29 11.38
N LYS A 139 0.50 -1.96 12.30
CA LYS A 139 1.94 -1.76 12.53
C LYS A 139 2.78 -2.17 11.32
N ILE A 140 2.50 -3.36 10.76
CA ILE A 140 3.16 -3.87 9.54
C ILE A 140 2.88 -2.93 8.35
N LEU A 141 1.66 -2.43 8.22
CA LEU A 141 1.28 -1.42 7.23
C LEU A 141 2.15 -0.16 7.38
N SER A 142 2.25 0.40 8.59
CA SER A 142 3.08 1.59 8.86
C SER A 142 4.56 1.36 8.54
N GLU A 143 5.11 0.19 8.86
CA GLU A 143 6.49 -0.20 8.54
C GLU A 143 6.72 -0.31 7.02
N ASN A 144 5.76 -0.85 6.26
CA ASN A 144 5.84 -0.92 4.80
C ASN A 144 5.71 0.48 4.14
N MET A 145 4.85 1.38 4.67
CA MET A 145 4.82 2.77 4.21
C MET A 145 6.16 3.47 4.44
N GLU A 146 6.81 3.23 5.59
CA GLU A 146 8.14 3.73 5.89
C GLU A 146 9.19 3.19 4.92
N ARG A 147 9.25 1.88 4.75
CA ARG A 147 10.21 1.21 3.87
C ARG A 147 10.12 1.70 2.43
N MET A 148 8.92 1.96 1.93
CA MET A 148 8.70 2.49 0.59
C MET A 148 8.92 4.01 0.47
N GLY A 149 9.24 4.70 1.58
CA GLY A 149 9.52 6.14 1.59
C GLY A 149 8.30 7.01 1.31
N VAL A 150 7.10 6.56 1.66
CA VAL A 150 5.85 7.29 1.40
C VAL A 150 5.77 8.54 2.28
N LYS A 151 5.60 9.71 1.65
CA LYS A 151 5.61 11.02 2.33
C LYS A 151 4.21 11.51 2.73
N ASN A 152 3.18 11.21 1.92
CA ASN A 152 1.84 11.79 1.98
C ASN A 152 0.80 10.83 2.56
N VAL A 153 1.17 10.02 3.55
CA VAL A 153 0.27 9.01 4.15
C VAL A 153 -0.04 9.31 5.61
N MET A 154 -1.32 9.14 5.99
CA MET A 154 -1.79 9.01 7.35
C MET A 154 -2.20 7.55 7.58
N VAL A 155 -1.53 6.85 8.51
CA VAL A 155 -1.89 5.46 8.85
C VAL A 155 -2.74 5.46 10.11
N THR A 156 -3.93 4.83 10.00
CA THR A 156 -4.91 4.73 11.09
C THR A 156 -5.19 3.29 11.48
N ASN A 157 -5.60 3.09 12.73
CA ASN A 157 -6.08 1.81 13.25
C ASN A 157 -7.51 1.98 13.77
N GLU A 158 -8.47 2.01 12.87
CA GLU A 158 -9.87 2.31 13.17
C GLU A 158 -10.82 1.29 12.52
N SER A 159 -12.04 1.21 13.07
CA SER A 159 -13.12 0.52 12.40
C SER A 159 -13.66 1.34 11.21
N PRO A 160 -14.20 0.69 10.16
CA PRO A 160 -14.87 1.42 9.07
C PRO A 160 -15.98 2.35 9.56
N GLN A 161 -16.72 1.95 10.60
CA GLN A 161 -17.80 2.74 11.21
C GLN A 161 -17.27 4.01 11.89
N THR A 162 -16.12 3.92 12.58
CA THR A 162 -15.46 5.11 13.17
C THR A 162 -15.07 6.10 12.09
N LEU A 163 -14.45 5.63 11.00
CA LEU A 163 -14.05 6.50 9.89
C LEU A 163 -15.27 7.10 9.18
N ALA A 164 -16.35 6.34 8.95
CA ALA A 164 -17.58 6.86 8.36
C ALA A 164 -18.25 7.94 9.23
N GLY A 165 -18.12 7.85 10.55
CA GLY A 165 -18.55 8.89 11.48
C GLY A 165 -17.67 10.15 11.45
N MET A 166 -16.45 10.06 10.94
CA MET A 166 -15.53 11.19 10.82
C MET A 166 -15.55 11.85 9.45
N PHE A 167 -15.78 11.09 8.40
CA PHE A 167 -15.69 11.55 7.01
C PHE A 167 -17.03 11.37 6.30
N THR A 168 -17.54 12.42 5.71
CA THR A 168 -18.75 12.37 4.85
C THR A 168 -18.39 12.93 3.48
N GLU A 169 -18.55 12.11 2.45
CA GLU A 169 -18.26 12.49 1.06
C GLU A 169 -16.90 13.20 0.90
N TYR A 170 -15.90 12.67 1.59
CA TYR A 170 -14.59 13.32 1.76
C TYR A 170 -13.54 12.87 0.76
N PHE A 171 -13.55 11.58 0.38
CA PHE A 171 -12.51 10.96 -0.46
C PHE A 171 -12.88 10.99 -1.93
N ASP A 172 -11.88 11.26 -2.78
CA ASP A 172 -11.98 11.18 -4.24
C ASP A 172 -12.01 9.74 -4.72
N ARG A 173 -11.19 8.90 -4.07
CA ARG A 173 -11.03 7.48 -4.37
C ARG A 173 -11.06 6.65 -3.09
N ILE A 174 -11.67 5.46 -3.17
CA ILE A 174 -11.66 4.50 -2.06
C ILE A 174 -11.29 3.12 -2.58
N MET A 175 -10.26 2.51 -1.97
CA MET A 175 -9.91 1.11 -2.13
C MET A 175 -10.53 0.29 -1.00
N VAL A 176 -11.27 -0.75 -1.34
CA VAL A 176 -11.85 -1.72 -0.41
C VAL A 176 -11.34 -3.11 -0.80
N ASP A 177 -10.13 -3.44 -0.37
CA ASP A 177 -9.63 -4.83 -0.46
C ASP A 177 -10.19 -5.60 0.73
N ALA A 178 -11.39 -6.13 0.57
CA ALA A 178 -12.21 -6.57 1.67
C ALA A 178 -11.67 -7.84 2.35
N PRO A 179 -11.77 -7.95 3.69
CA PRO A 179 -11.54 -9.22 4.35
C PRO A 179 -12.52 -10.26 3.82
N CYS A 180 -12.00 -11.42 3.38
CA CYS A 180 -12.74 -12.45 2.68
C CYS A 180 -12.33 -13.84 3.15
N SER A 181 -13.02 -14.89 2.65
CA SER A 181 -12.72 -16.28 2.96
C SER A 181 -11.35 -16.78 2.43
N GLY A 182 -10.71 -16.02 1.55
CA GLY A 182 -9.31 -16.20 1.19
C GLY A 182 -9.00 -17.40 0.30
N GLU A 183 -9.93 -17.87 -0.52
CA GLU A 183 -9.77 -19.07 -1.35
C GLU A 183 -8.62 -18.98 -2.37
N GLY A 184 -8.34 -17.79 -2.90
CA GLY A 184 -7.16 -17.54 -3.72
C GLY A 184 -5.83 -17.62 -2.95
N MET A 185 -5.88 -17.80 -1.61
CA MET A 185 -4.68 -17.97 -0.79
C MET A 185 -4.38 -19.44 -0.46
N PHE A 186 -5.22 -20.39 -0.86
CA PHE A 186 -5.08 -21.81 -0.52
C PHE A 186 -3.74 -22.42 -0.97
N ARG A 187 -3.18 -21.95 -2.10
CA ARG A 187 -1.85 -22.36 -2.57
C ARG A 187 -0.70 -21.85 -1.71
N LYS A 188 -0.95 -20.78 -0.91
CA LYS A 188 0.07 -20.10 -0.09
C LYS A 188 -0.04 -20.41 1.39
N ASN A 189 -1.22 -20.73 1.86
CA ASN A 189 -1.53 -20.83 3.28
C ASN A 189 -2.44 -22.03 3.56
N GLU A 190 -1.87 -23.12 4.09
CA GLU A 190 -2.62 -24.31 4.49
C GLU A 190 -3.64 -24.01 5.60
N GLN A 191 -3.32 -23.08 6.51
CA GLN A 191 -4.24 -22.68 7.57
C GLN A 191 -5.52 -22.05 7.00
N ALA A 192 -5.43 -21.33 5.87
CA ALA A 192 -6.62 -20.81 5.19
C ALA A 192 -7.57 -21.93 4.72
N CYS A 193 -7.02 -23.08 4.33
CA CYS A 193 -7.83 -24.26 3.98
C CYS A 193 -8.52 -24.87 5.21
N GLU A 194 -7.85 -24.88 6.36
CA GLU A 194 -8.37 -25.45 7.61
C GLU A 194 -9.47 -24.58 8.23
N GLU A 195 -9.34 -23.27 8.13
CA GLU A 195 -10.29 -22.28 8.68
C GLU A 195 -11.49 -22.04 7.76
N TRP A 196 -11.41 -22.48 6.51
CA TRP A 196 -12.47 -22.24 5.53
C TRP A 196 -13.71 -23.10 5.77
N SER A 197 -14.88 -22.49 5.67
CA SER A 197 -16.17 -23.17 5.63
C SER A 197 -17.21 -22.35 4.84
N PRO A 198 -18.30 -22.97 4.35
CA PRO A 198 -19.39 -22.22 3.73
C PRO A 198 -20.00 -21.16 4.66
N GLU A 199 -20.03 -21.42 5.97
CA GLU A 199 -20.53 -20.49 6.98
C GLU A 199 -19.61 -19.27 7.07
N ASN A 200 -18.28 -19.48 7.03
CA ASN A 200 -17.30 -18.39 7.02
C ASN A 200 -17.45 -17.50 5.78
N VAL A 201 -17.72 -18.08 4.60
CA VAL A 201 -18.05 -17.33 3.38
C VAL A 201 -19.23 -16.37 3.59
N GLN A 202 -20.33 -16.85 4.23
CA GLN A 202 -21.49 -16.00 4.52
C GLN A 202 -21.19 -14.90 5.54
N ILE A 203 -20.41 -15.20 6.57
CA ILE A 203 -19.96 -14.21 7.56
C ILE A 203 -19.10 -13.12 6.88
N CYS A 204 -18.19 -13.51 5.99
CA CYS A 204 -17.39 -12.57 5.23
C CYS A 204 -18.26 -11.70 4.31
N ALA A 205 -19.20 -12.29 3.58
CA ALA A 205 -20.11 -11.57 2.71
C ALA A 205 -20.98 -10.54 3.48
N ALA A 206 -21.46 -10.89 4.68
CA ALA A 206 -22.20 -9.94 5.53
C ALA A 206 -21.31 -8.78 6.00
N ARG A 207 -20.09 -9.05 6.45
CA ARG A 207 -19.10 -8.03 6.85
C ARG A 207 -18.73 -7.10 5.70
N GLN A 208 -18.59 -7.61 4.49
CA GLN A 208 -18.29 -6.84 3.29
C GLN A 208 -19.40 -5.82 2.97
N GLN A 209 -20.67 -6.18 3.19
CA GLN A 209 -21.80 -5.23 3.04
C GLN A 209 -21.66 -4.03 4.00
N GLU A 210 -21.33 -4.30 5.26
CA GLU A 210 -21.13 -3.24 6.27
C GLU A 210 -19.95 -2.31 5.89
N ILE A 211 -18.85 -2.89 5.42
CA ILE A 211 -17.66 -2.14 4.99
C ILE A 211 -18.00 -1.26 3.77
N LEU A 212 -18.68 -1.82 2.76
CA LEU A 212 -19.08 -1.10 1.56
C LEU A 212 -20.06 0.04 1.88
N ALA A 213 -21.03 -0.16 2.79
CA ALA A 213 -21.94 0.90 3.23
C ALA A 213 -21.20 2.07 3.90
N CYS A 214 -20.17 1.77 4.72
CA CYS A 214 -19.29 2.80 5.28
C CYS A 214 -18.50 3.52 4.18
N ALA A 215 -17.91 2.79 3.24
CA ALA A 215 -17.16 3.37 2.13
C ALA A 215 -18.03 4.28 1.26
N ALA A 216 -19.28 3.86 0.96
CA ALA A 216 -20.24 4.63 0.17
C ALA A 216 -20.55 6.01 0.78
N SER A 217 -20.64 6.10 2.11
CA SER A 217 -20.88 7.37 2.83
C SER A 217 -19.67 8.31 2.80
N MET A 218 -18.47 7.75 2.72
CA MET A 218 -17.22 8.50 2.71
C MET A 218 -16.77 8.95 1.32
N LEU A 219 -17.26 8.30 0.26
CA LEU A 219 -16.93 8.65 -1.14
C LEU A 219 -17.74 9.86 -1.59
N ARG A 220 -17.07 10.86 -2.18
CA ARG A 220 -17.73 12.04 -2.73
C ARG A 220 -18.57 11.72 -3.98
N PRO A 221 -19.54 12.56 -4.34
CA PRO A 221 -20.19 12.47 -5.66
C PRO A 221 -19.15 12.55 -6.78
N GLY A 222 -19.29 11.72 -7.81
CA GLY A 222 -18.31 11.56 -8.91
C GLY A 222 -17.00 10.90 -8.49
N GLY A 223 -16.92 10.34 -7.29
CA GLY A 223 -15.77 9.58 -6.82
C GLY A 223 -15.80 8.13 -7.31
N ARG A 224 -14.62 7.48 -7.34
CA ARG A 224 -14.47 6.07 -7.74
C ARG A 224 -14.10 5.21 -6.54
N MET A 225 -14.73 4.04 -6.45
CA MET A 225 -14.41 2.98 -5.48
C MET A 225 -14.04 1.69 -6.21
N VAL A 226 -12.97 1.04 -5.76
CA VAL A 226 -12.65 -0.32 -6.22
C VAL A 226 -12.85 -1.27 -5.04
N TYR A 227 -13.72 -2.25 -5.26
CA TYR A 227 -13.91 -3.40 -4.37
C TYR A 227 -13.13 -4.59 -4.90
N SER A 228 -12.41 -5.28 -4.02
CA SER A 228 -11.70 -6.51 -4.36
C SER A 228 -11.73 -7.53 -3.25
N THR A 229 -11.59 -8.80 -3.63
CA THR A 229 -11.39 -9.94 -2.74
C THR A 229 -10.36 -10.89 -3.34
N CYS A 230 -9.74 -11.70 -2.50
CA CYS A 230 -8.92 -12.83 -2.94
C CYS A 230 -9.69 -14.17 -2.75
N THR A 231 -10.99 -14.19 -3.08
CA THR A 231 -11.81 -15.42 -3.04
C THR A 231 -12.52 -15.66 -4.36
N PHE A 232 -12.92 -16.90 -4.60
CA PHE A 232 -13.75 -17.28 -5.77
C PHE A 232 -15.25 -17.35 -5.44
N ALA A 233 -15.63 -17.21 -4.17
CA ALA A 233 -17.00 -17.33 -3.70
C ALA A 233 -17.92 -16.26 -4.32
N PRO A 234 -18.97 -16.64 -5.08
CA PRO A 234 -19.90 -15.68 -5.67
C PRO A 234 -20.65 -14.85 -4.62
N GLU A 235 -20.88 -15.41 -3.44
CA GLU A 235 -21.55 -14.73 -2.33
C GLU A 235 -20.79 -13.46 -1.87
N GLU A 236 -19.47 -13.54 -1.92
CA GLU A 236 -18.54 -12.45 -1.54
C GLU A 236 -18.23 -11.53 -2.72
N ASN A 237 -18.47 -11.95 -3.94
CA ASN A 237 -18.12 -11.27 -5.18
C ASN A 237 -19.38 -10.68 -5.86
N GLU A 238 -19.93 -11.35 -6.90
CA GLU A 238 -21.11 -10.88 -7.64
C GLU A 238 -22.32 -10.66 -6.72
N GLY A 239 -22.53 -11.53 -5.75
CA GLY A 239 -23.62 -11.41 -4.78
C GLY A 239 -23.46 -10.20 -3.86
N THR A 240 -22.23 -9.90 -3.44
CA THR A 240 -21.95 -8.72 -2.61
C THR A 240 -22.15 -7.43 -3.41
N ILE A 241 -21.63 -7.34 -4.63
CA ILE A 241 -21.79 -6.16 -5.48
C ILE A 241 -23.24 -5.95 -5.90
N SER A 242 -23.97 -7.02 -6.24
CA SER A 242 -25.39 -6.90 -6.63
C SER A 242 -26.25 -6.37 -5.47
N ARG A 243 -26.07 -6.90 -4.24
CA ARG A 243 -26.78 -6.37 -3.06
C ARG A 243 -26.39 -4.93 -2.73
N PHE A 244 -25.11 -4.58 -2.90
CA PHE A 244 -24.63 -3.21 -2.68
C PHE A 244 -25.32 -2.23 -3.64
N LEU A 245 -25.39 -2.53 -4.94
CA LEU A 245 -26.03 -1.67 -5.95
C LEU A 245 -27.55 -1.56 -5.74
N GLU A 246 -28.22 -2.63 -5.29
CA GLU A 246 -29.64 -2.58 -4.91
C GLU A 246 -29.88 -1.59 -3.75
N GLN A 247 -29.00 -1.58 -2.75
CA GLN A 247 -29.12 -0.71 -1.58
C GLN A 247 -28.60 0.73 -1.82
N HIS A 248 -27.73 0.92 -2.81
CA HIS A 248 -27.08 2.17 -3.14
C HIS A 248 -27.26 2.51 -4.63
N PRO A 249 -28.47 2.86 -5.08
CA PRO A 249 -28.80 3.08 -6.50
C PRO A 249 -28.05 4.26 -7.14
N GLN A 250 -27.37 5.09 -6.33
CA GLN A 250 -26.47 6.14 -6.80
C GLN A 250 -25.07 5.62 -7.23
N PHE A 251 -24.83 4.33 -7.18
CA PHE A 251 -23.61 3.70 -7.67
C PHE A 251 -23.91 2.87 -8.91
N HIS A 252 -22.91 2.77 -9.79
CA HIS A 252 -22.93 1.87 -10.95
C HIS A 252 -21.56 1.22 -11.15
N ILE A 253 -21.51 0.10 -11.86
CA ILE A 253 -20.25 -0.54 -12.27
C ILE A 253 -19.71 0.20 -13.49
N VAL A 254 -18.42 0.53 -13.45
CA VAL A 254 -17.73 1.15 -14.59
C VAL A 254 -17.08 0.06 -15.42
N PRO A 255 -17.41 -0.09 -16.70
CA PRO A 255 -16.70 -1.00 -17.57
C PRO A 255 -15.26 -0.51 -17.77
N VAL A 256 -14.30 -1.39 -17.55
CA VAL A 256 -12.87 -1.09 -17.68
C VAL A 256 -12.19 -2.07 -18.62
N LYS A 257 -11.03 -1.67 -19.18
CA LYS A 257 -10.24 -2.55 -20.04
C LYS A 257 -9.82 -3.80 -19.26
N LYS A 258 -10.16 -4.96 -19.78
CA LYS A 258 -9.65 -6.26 -19.30
C LYS A 258 -8.42 -6.67 -20.10
N TYR A 259 -7.47 -7.28 -19.41
CA TYR A 259 -6.26 -7.81 -20.02
C TYR A 259 -6.44 -9.29 -20.34
N PRO A 260 -5.62 -9.87 -21.26
CA PRO A 260 -5.68 -11.30 -21.59
C PRO A 260 -5.64 -12.17 -20.33
N GLY A 261 -6.56 -13.14 -20.24
CA GLY A 261 -6.72 -14.01 -19.06
C GLY A 261 -7.67 -13.49 -17.98
N MET A 262 -8.10 -12.23 -18.04
CA MET A 262 -9.15 -11.71 -17.16
C MET A 262 -10.51 -12.12 -17.71
N ALA A 263 -11.37 -12.67 -16.85
CA ALA A 263 -12.73 -13.09 -17.17
C ALA A 263 -13.76 -12.08 -16.68
N ASP A 264 -14.97 -12.15 -17.24
CA ASP A 264 -16.11 -11.37 -16.82
C ASP A 264 -16.70 -11.92 -15.50
N GLY A 265 -17.41 -11.07 -14.75
CA GLY A 265 -18.30 -11.52 -13.69
C GLY A 265 -19.47 -12.33 -14.25
N VAL A 266 -19.96 -13.29 -13.49
CA VAL A 266 -20.95 -14.26 -13.97
C VAL A 266 -22.30 -14.10 -13.28
N ALA A 267 -23.27 -13.51 -13.98
CA ALA A 267 -24.62 -13.27 -13.47
C ALA A 267 -25.31 -14.55 -12.95
N ALA A 268 -25.11 -15.68 -13.61
CA ALA A 268 -25.72 -16.95 -13.24
C ALA A 268 -25.25 -17.52 -11.87
N TRP A 269 -24.19 -16.96 -11.29
CA TRP A 269 -23.66 -17.41 -10.00
C TRP A 269 -24.30 -16.70 -8.79
N THR A 270 -25.17 -15.72 -9.03
CA THR A 270 -25.94 -15.07 -7.95
C THR A 270 -27.44 -15.04 -8.28
N LYS A 271 -28.27 -15.04 -7.22
CA LYS A 271 -29.74 -15.12 -7.37
C LYS A 271 -30.37 -13.84 -7.94
N HIS A 272 -29.81 -12.68 -7.62
CA HIS A 272 -30.31 -11.37 -8.00
C HIS A 272 -29.14 -10.54 -8.56
N PRO A 273 -28.67 -10.86 -9.79
CA PRO A 273 -27.53 -10.14 -10.37
C PRO A 273 -27.89 -8.71 -10.73
N ALA A 274 -26.98 -7.78 -10.45
CA ALA A 274 -27.03 -6.44 -11.05
C ALA A 274 -26.87 -6.57 -12.58
N ALA A 275 -27.46 -5.63 -13.33
CA ALA A 275 -27.46 -5.68 -14.79
C ALA A 275 -26.02 -5.67 -15.37
N GLU A 276 -25.14 -4.86 -14.77
CA GLU A 276 -23.77 -4.66 -15.22
C GLU A 276 -22.75 -5.62 -14.59
N ILE A 277 -23.19 -6.69 -13.91
CA ILE A 277 -22.27 -7.57 -13.16
C ILE A 277 -21.21 -8.22 -14.07
N GLY A 278 -21.48 -8.38 -15.35
CA GLY A 278 -20.51 -8.84 -16.36
C GLY A 278 -19.32 -7.90 -16.56
N ASP A 279 -19.43 -6.62 -16.18
CA ASP A 279 -18.33 -5.67 -16.26
C ASP A 279 -17.33 -5.79 -15.10
N THR A 280 -17.64 -6.57 -14.06
CA THR A 280 -16.68 -6.94 -13.03
C THR A 280 -15.61 -7.88 -13.59
N ILE A 281 -14.52 -8.06 -12.84
CA ILE A 281 -13.34 -8.80 -13.31
C ILE A 281 -13.10 -9.99 -12.40
N ARG A 282 -12.89 -11.15 -13.00
CA ARG A 282 -12.38 -12.34 -12.34
C ARG A 282 -11.00 -12.69 -12.86
N LEU A 283 -10.08 -12.90 -11.93
CA LEU A 283 -8.73 -13.42 -12.20
C LEU A 283 -8.67 -14.84 -11.65
N PHE A 284 -8.44 -15.80 -12.54
CA PHE A 284 -8.33 -17.21 -12.18
C PHE A 284 -6.92 -17.74 -12.46
N PRO A 285 -6.35 -18.60 -11.59
CA PRO A 285 -4.97 -19.08 -11.74
C PRO A 285 -4.73 -19.94 -12.99
N HIS A 286 -5.76 -20.51 -13.59
CA HIS A 286 -5.67 -21.29 -14.84
C HIS A 286 -5.80 -20.43 -16.10
N HIS A 287 -6.16 -19.16 -15.98
CA HIS A 287 -6.26 -18.21 -17.10
C HIS A 287 -5.06 -17.26 -17.18
N LEU A 288 -4.41 -16.99 -16.03
CA LEU A 288 -3.33 -16.00 -15.95
C LEU A 288 -2.31 -16.39 -14.89
N HIS A 289 -1.18 -15.75 -14.94
CA HIS A 289 -0.10 -15.92 -13.98
C HIS A 289 -0.41 -15.18 -12.66
N GLY A 290 -1.15 -15.80 -11.76
CA GLY A 290 -1.57 -15.24 -10.47
C GLY A 290 -2.35 -16.25 -9.63
N GLU A 291 -2.71 -15.87 -8.40
CA GLU A 291 -3.42 -16.77 -7.47
C GLU A 291 -4.94 -16.65 -7.54
N GLY A 292 -5.43 -15.50 -7.93
CA GLY A 292 -6.86 -15.23 -8.10
C GLY A 292 -7.35 -14.05 -7.32
N HIS A 293 -8.17 -13.23 -7.99
CA HIS A 293 -8.85 -12.07 -7.42
C HIS A 293 -10.19 -11.83 -8.08
N PHE A 294 -11.05 -11.08 -7.38
CA PHE A 294 -12.23 -10.44 -7.93
C PHE A 294 -12.07 -8.92 -7.84
N VAL A 295 -12.50 -8.19 -8.84
CA VAL A 295 -12.45 -6.72 -8.87
C VAL A 295 -13.75 -6.15 -9.43
N ALA A 296 -14.36 -5.22 -8.71
CA ALA A 296 -15.45 -4.38 -9.19
C ALA A 296 -15.05 -2.91 -9.11
N VAL A 297 -15.13 -2.20 -10.22
CA VAL A 297 -14.89 -0.75 -10.29
C VAL A 297 -16.25 -0.05 -10.25
N LEU A 298 -16.44 0.80 -9.24
CA LEU A 298 -17.70 1.48 -8.96
C LEU A 298 -17.50 2.99 -9.01
N GLU A 299 -18.46 3.71 -9.54
CA GLU A 299 -18.52 5.17 -9.44
C GLU A 299 -19.82 5.62 -8.79
N LYS A 300 -19.73 6.67 -7.96
CA LYS A 300 -20.86 7.35 -7.35
C LYS A 300 -21.33 8.45 -8.27
N GLU A 301 -22.61 8.49 -8.60
CA GLU A 301 -23.23 9.53 -9.42
C GLU A 301 -23.03 10.93 -8.84
N GLY A 302 -23.03 11.91 -9.72
CA GLY A 302 -22.93 13.32 -9.37
C GLY A 302 -21.61 13.95 -9.75
N THR A 303 -21.55 15.26 -9.59
CA THR A 303 -20.36 16.08 -9.83
C THR A 303 -20.15 17.04 -8.66
N VAL A 304 -18.91 17.41 -8.43
CA VAL A 304 -18.55 18.38 -7.40
C VAL A 304 -17.82 19.57 -8.03
N SER A 305 -17.92 20.74 -7.41
CA SER A 305 -17.14 21.92 -7.82
C SER A 305 -15.65 21.73 -7.50
N GLU A 306 -14.77 22.46 -8.18
CA GLU A 306 -13.32 22.45 -7.90
C GLU A 306 -12.94 22.75 -6.44
N ASN A 307 -13.78 23.53 -5.75
CA ASN A 307 -13.57 23.90 -4.36
C ASN A 307 -14.22 22.94 -3.36
N TYR A 308 -14.79 21.83 -3.82
CA TYR A 308 -15.41 20.85 -2.93
C TYR A 308 -14.36 20.20 -2.03
N ARG A 309 -14.64 20.13 -0.73
CA ARG A 309 -13.70 19.55 0.25
C ARG A 309 -14.24 18.31 0.97
N GLY A 310 -15.53 18.05 0.88
CA GLY A 310 -16.21 17.07 1.72
C GLY A 310 -16.24 17.52 3.20
N TYR A 311 -16.75 16.67 4.06
CA TYR A 311 -16.84 16.95 5.49
C TYR A 311 -15.90 16.06 6.30
N CYS A 312 -15.12 16.68 7.18
CA CYS A 312 -14.31 16.01 8.20
C CYS A 312 -14.70 16.57 9.58
N ALA A 313 -15.22 15.72 10.47
CA ALA A 313 -15.70 16.11 11.80
C ALA A 313 -14.61 16.75 12.69
N ASN A 314 -13.35 16.36 12.51
CA ASN A 314 -12.23 16.91 13.26
C ASN A 314 -11.66 18.21 12.67
N GLY A 315 -12.01 18.54 11.40
CA GLY A 315 -11.32 19.56 10.62
C GLY A 315 -9.90 19.12 10.23
N GLU A 316 -9.12 20.07 9.72
CA GLU A 316 -7.71 19.84 9.36
C GLU A 316 -6.79 19.97 10.58
N GLU A 317 -5.67 19.25 10.57
CA GLU A 317 -4.61 19.36 11.58
C GLU A 317 -3.89 20.71 11.45
N LYS A 318 -3.48 21.27 12.58
CA LYS A 318 -2.77 22.54 12.59
C LYS A 318 -1.27 22.32 12.64
N PRO A 319 -0.51 22.93 11.74
CA PRO A 319 0.94 22.88 11.79
C PRO A 319 1.48 23.65 13.01
N LEU A 320 2.75 23.40 13.32
CA LEU A 320 3.48 24.18 14.32
C LEU A 320 3.46 25.68 14.02
N ALA A 321 3.41 26.50 15.05
CA ALA A 321 3.53 27.93 14.89
C ALA A 321 4.89 28.29 14.24
N LYS A 322 4.94 29.31 13.37
CA LYS A 322 6.14 29.70 12.59
C LYS A 322 7.40 29.88 13.45
N GLY A 323 7.26 30.44 14.67
CA GLY A 323 8.37 30.63 15.60
C GLY A 323 8.94 29.33 16.14
N GLU A 324 8.07 28.35 16.43
CA GLU A 324 8.45 27.03 16.92
C GLU A 324 9.05 26.17 15.79
N ALA A 325 8.43 26.17 14.62
CA ALA A 325 8.91 25.47 13.44
C ALA A 325 10.35 25.85 13.07
N LYS A 326 10.74 27.14 13.23
CA LYS A 326 12.09 27.65 12.92
C LYS A 326 13.21 26.91 13.67
N ALA A 327 12.98 26.53 14.93
CA ALA A 327 13.97 25.79 15.71
C ALA A 327 14.18 24.37 15.17
N TYR A 328 13.11 23.69 14.76
CA TYR A 328 13.20 22.36 14.16
C TYR A 328 13.80 22.38 12.75
N LEU A 329 13.51 23.43 11.96
CA LEU A 329 14.12 23.63 10.64
C LEU A 329 15.65 23.74 10.73
N ALA A 330 16.16 24.48 11.74
CA ALA A 330 17.61 24.56 11.97
C ALA A 330 18.22 23.18 12.30
N GLY A 331 17.50 22.35 13.07
CA GLY A 331 17.94 20.99 13.37
C GLY A 331 17.92 20.07 12.15
N LEU A 332 16.95 20.23 11.24
CA LEU A 332 16.87 19.48 9.99
C LEU A 332 18.01 19.82 9.04
N GLN A 333 18.53 21.06 9.05
CA GLN A 333 19.66 21.49 8.25
C GLN A 333 20.98 20.79 8.59
N GLU A 334 21.08 20.10 9.73
CA GLU A 334 22.27 19.28 10.05
C GLU A 334 22.40 18.04 9.16
N PHE A 335 21.32 17.60 8.50
CA PHE A 335 21.32 16.41 7.65
C PHE A 335 20.65 16.60 6.29
N LEU A 336 19.88 17.68 6.07
CA LEU A 336 19.27 18.03 4.78
C LEU A 336 19.95 19.25 4.18
N GLY A 337 20.40 19.15 2.93
CA GLY A 337 21.03 20.26 2.21
C GLY A 337 20.05 21.40 1.91
N LYS A 338 18.77 21.07 1.65
CA LYS A 338 17.71 22.04 1.40
C LYS A 338 16.37 21.51 1.92
N ILE A 339 15.64 22.38 2.59
CA ILE A 339 14.27 22.09 3.03
C ILE A 339 13.33 22.94 2.15
N PRO A 340 12.38 22.32 1.41
CA PRO A 340 11.41 23.09 0.64
C PRO A 340 10.60 24.03 1.55
N ALA A 341 10.31 25.25 1.08
CA ALA A 341 9.60 26.27 1.86
C ALA A 341 8.21 25.80 2.28
N ASP A 342 7.49 25.12 1.39
CA ASP A 342 6.15 24.60 1.65
C ASP A 342 6.14 23.50 2.72
N ASP A 343 7.22 22.72 2.82
CA ASP A 343 7.39 21.70 3.86
C ASP A 343 7.51 22.32 5.26
N ALA A 344 8.12 23.51 5.35
CA ALA A 344 8.26 24.24 6.60
C ALA A 344 6.91 24.67 7.21
N GLU A 345 5.89 24.81 6.39
CA GLU A 345 4.52 25.19 6.81
C GLU A 345 3.66 23.98 7.21
N ARG A 346 4.17 22.75 7.07
CA ARG A 346 3.44 21.50 7.35
C ARG A 346 4.08 20.64 8.46
N LEU A 347 4.91 21.26 9.30
CA LEU A 347 5.53 20.55 10.43
C LEU A 347 4.53 20.31 11.55
N LEU A 348 4.55 19.09 12.09
CA LEU A 348 3.75 18.64 13.23
C LEU A 348 4.64 17.98 14.29
N LEU A 349 4.45 18.33 15.55
CA LEU A 349 5.03 17.59 16.66
C LEU A 349 3.99 16.63 17.24
N PHE A 350 4.24 15.33 17.14
CA PHE A 350 3.40 14.27 17.66
C PHE A 350 4.15 13.55 18.78
N GLY A 351 3.90 13.95 20.02
CA GLY A 351 4.76 13.61 21.15
C GLY A 351 6.14 14.25 20.99
N GLU A 352 7.21 13.44 21.05
CA GLU A 352 8.59 13.88 20.78
C GLU A 352 9.01 13.70 19.31
N GLN A 353 8.08 13.28 18.44
CA GLN A 353 8.38 12.96 17.05
C GLN A 353 7.96 14.12 16.15
N LEU A 354 8.89 14.58 15.31
CA LEU A 354 8.65 15.62 14.30
C LEU A 354 8.22 14.95 13.00
N TYR A 355 7.08 15.39 12.45
CA TYR A 355 6.53 14.92 11.19
C TYR A 355 6.37 16.04 10.17
N LEU A 356 6.43 15.67 8.90
CA LEU A 356 5.90 16.44 7.79
C LEU A 356 4.51 15.90 7.47
N MET A 357 3.49 16.72 7.65
CA MET A 357 2.11 16.33 7.38
C MET A 357 1.81 16.25 5.87
N PRO A 358 0.94 15.34 5.42
CA PRO A 358 0.27 15.45 4.12
C PRO A 358 -0.51 16.75 3.99
N GLU A 359 -0.76 17.15 2.75
CA GLU A 359 -1.69 18.26 2.47
C GLU A 359 -3.09 17.92 2.98
N HIS A 360 -3.77 18.90 3.58
CA HIS A 360 -5.14 18.73 4.09
C HIS A 360 -5.35 17.57 5.06
N MET A 361 -4.30 17.20 5.82
CA MET A 361 -4.38 16.08 6.77
C MET A 361 -5.47 16.35 7.81
N PRO A 362 -6.39 15.40 8.06
CA PRO A 362 -7.36 15.50 9.14
C PRO A 362 -6.69 15.61 10.50
N ALA A 363 -7.30 16.37 11.42
CA ALA A 363 -6.80 16.45 12.79
C ALA A 363 -6.84 15.08 13.46
N THR A 364 -5.75 14.74 14.14
CA THR A 364 -5.48 13.39 14.70
C THR A 364 -6.32 13.07 15.94
N ARG A 365 -6.93 14.06 16.57
CA ARG A 365 -7.77 13.86 17.76
C ARG A 365 -8.92 12.89 17.50
N ARG A 366 -9.24 12.03 18.46
CA ARG A 366 -10.26 10.97 18.39
C ARG A 366 -10.00 9.91 17.32
N LEU A 367 -8.77 9.80 16.81
CA LEU A 367 -8.34 8.76 15.89
C LEU A 367 -7.09 8.09 16.45
N HIS A 368 -7.01 6.78 16.32
CA HIS A 368 -5.78 6.02 16.56
C HIS A 368 -4.87 6.14 15.35
N VAL A 369 -4.01 7.15 15.36
CA VAL A 369 -3.04 7.41 14.30
C VAL A 369 -1.68 6.81 14.66
N LEU A 370 -1.18 5.93 13.81
CA LEU A 370 0.14 5.33 13.94
C LEU A 370 1.21 6.18 13.26
N ARG A 371 0.83 6.85 12.15
CA ARG A 371 1.73 7.69 11.35
C ARG A 371 0.97 8.88 10.79
N PRO A 372 1.26 10.10 11.23
CA PRO A 372 0.62 11.32 10.72
C PRO A 372 1.46 12.02 9.63
N GLY A 373 1.98 11.26 8.66
CA GLY A 373 2.86 11.75 7.60
C GLY A 373 4.28 11.18 7.64
N LEU A 374 5.23 11.90 7.06
CA LEU A 374 6.64 11.52 7.05
C LEU A 374 7.31 11.84 8.40
N HIS A 375 7.81 10.84 9.10
CA HIS A 375 8.59 11.02 10.32
C HIS A 375 9.98 11.57 9.98
N LEU A 376 10.23 12.82 10.38
CA LEU A 376 11.48 13.53 10.09
C LEU A 376 12.59 13.25 11.12
N GLY A 377 12.21 13.16 12.40
CA GLY A 377 13.18 12.95 13.47
C GLY A 377 12.58 12.96 14.86
N THR A 378 13.38 12.56 15.84
CA THR A 378 13.03 12.58 17.25
C THR A 378 13.67 13.80 17.93
N VAL A 379 12.85 14.61 18.57
CA VAL A 379 13.29 15.78 19.34
C VAL A 379 13.89 15.32 20.66
N LYS A 380 15.15 15.67 20.91
CA LYS A 380 15.87 15.46 22.15
C LYS A 380 16.18 16.82 22.78
N LYS A 381 16.55 16.84 24.06
CA LYS A 381 16.73 18.06 24.88
C LYS A 381 17.47 19.20 24.15
N ASN A 382 18.48 18.90 23.33
CA ASN A 382 19.31 19.90 22.65
C ASN A 382 19.62 19.56 21.19
N ARG A 383 18.93 18.59 20.57
CA ARG A 383 19.19 18.14 19.20
C ARG A 383 17.99 17.46 18.58
N LEU A 384 17.98 17.41 17.28
CA LEU A 384 17.11 16.55 16.50
C LEU A 384 17.91 15.33 16.02
N GLU A 385 17.37 14.12 16.20
CA GLU A 385 17.94 12.88 15.65
C GLU A 385 17.12 12.47 14.44
N PRO A 386 17.73 12.29 13.24
CA PRO A 386 16.98 11.99 12.02
C PRO A 386 16.32 10.62 12.11
N ALA A 387 15.06 10.54 11.66
CA ALA A 387 14.31 9.31 11.63
C ALA A 387 14.76 8.41 10.46
N HIS A 388 14.63 7.10 10.62
CA HIS A 388 14.86 6.14 9.55
C HIS A 388 13.92 6.39 8.35
N ALA A 389 12.67 6.73 8.62
CA ALA A 389 11.68 7.11 7.61
C ALA A 389 12.16 8.26 6.71
N LEU A 390 12.83 9.27 7.30
CA LEU A 390 13.40 10.37 6.52
C LEU A 390 14.51 9.87 5.57
N ALA A 391 15.40 9.00 6.05
CA ALA A 391 16.44 8.41 5.20
C ALA A 391 15.82 7.72 3.97
N LEU A 392 14.77 6.93 4.20
CA LEU A 392 14.11 6.20 3.12
C LEU A 392 13.27 7.08 2.19
N ALA A 393 12.97 8.32 2.57
CA ALA A 393 12.14 9.23 1.78
C ALA A 393 12.95 10.24 0.93
N ILE A 394 14.26 10.32 1.13
CA ILE A 394 15.14 11.29 0.45
C ILE A 394 16.16 10.60 -0.45
N SER A 395 16.62 11.34 -1.44
CA SER A 395 17.72 10.98 -2.32
C SER A 395 19.09 11.47 -1.77
N PRO A 396 20.21 10.93 -2.26
CA PRO A 396 21.55 11.43 -1.90
C PRO A 396 21.76 12.93 -2.12
N GLN A 397 21.08 13.49 -3.11
CA GLN A 397 21.18 14.93 -3.47
C GLN A 397 20.45 15.85 -2.46
N GLU A 398 19.52 15.30 -1.70
CA GLU A 398 18.78 16.03 -0.67
C GLU A 398 19.51 16.01 0.69
N ALA A 399 20.46 15.07 0.90
CA ALA A 399 21.24 14.96 2.13
C ALA A 399 22.47 15.87 2.12
N CYS A 400 22.92 16.37 3.29
CA CYS A 400 24.18 17.11 3.41
C CYS A 400 25.39 16.23 3.04
N HIS A 401 25.39 15.00 3.50
CA HIS A 401 26.43 14.01 3.23
C HIS A 401 25.77 12.67 2.88
N SER A 402 26.36 11.97 1.92
CA SER A 402 25.98 10.59 1.58
C SER A 402 27.20 9.70 1.46
N TRP A 403 27.01 8.41 1.70
CA TRP A 403 28.04 7.40 1.55
C TRP A 403 27.46 6.16 0.86
N ASN A 404 27.95 5.90 -0.36
CA ASN A 404 27.50 4.77 -1.14
C ASN A 404 28.31 3.52 -0.80
N LEU A 405 27.62 2.44 -0.50
CA LEU A 405 28.16 1.12 -0.19
C LEU A 405 28.04 0.20 -1.40
N SER A 406 28.94 -0.74 -1.52
CA SER A 406 28.73 -1.94 -2.34
C SER A 406 27.60 -2.81 -1.77
N VAL A 407 27.08 -3.74 -2.57
CA VAL A 407 26.01 -4.65 -2.14
C VAL A 407 26.41 -5.46 -0.89
N ASP A 408 27.66 -5.92 -0.80
CA ASP A 408 28.15 -6.71 0.36
C ASP A 408 28.32 -5.84 1.61
N GLU A 409 28.81 -4.61 1.47
CA GLU A 409 28.86 -3.65 2.57
C GLU A 409 27.45 -3.24 3.02
N ALA A 410 26.50 -3.12 2.08
CA ALA A 410 25.10 -2.85 2.42
C ALA A 410 24.47 -4.00 3.25
N ARG A 411 24.77 -5.26 2.92
CA ARG A 411 24.38 -6.42 3.75
C ARG A 411 24.98 -6.31 5.16
N ALA A 412 26.26 -5.99 5.26
CA ALA A 412 26.93 -5.79 6.54
C ALA A 412 26.33 -4.61 7.34
N TYR A 413 25.97 -3.51 6.66
CA TYR A 413 25.25 -2.38 7.27
C TYR A 413 23.88 -2.81 7.81
N LEU A 414 23.08 -3.53 7.03
CA LEU A 414 21.77 -4.04 7.44
C LEU A 414 21.86 -5.03 8.62
N ALA A 415 22.98 -5.74 8.75
CA ALA A 415 23.29 -6.59 9.91
C ALA A 415 23.73 -5.77 11.17
N GLY A 416 23.97 -4.46 11.00
CA GLY A 416 24.32 -3.55 12.10
C GLY A 416 25.82 -3.30 12.29
N GLN A 417 26.66 -3.66 11.31
CA GLN A 417 28.11 -3.42 11.37
C GLN A 417 28.48 -1.95 11.23
N THR A 418 29.60 -1.56 11.78
CA THR A 418 30.23 -0.25 11.65
C THR A 418 31.42 -0.34 10.72
N PHE A 419 31.80 0.78 10.10
CA PHE A 419 32.88 0.80 9.11
C PHE A 419 33.94 1.85 9.49
N PRO A 420 35.23 1.57 9.23
CA PRO A 420 36.25 2.63 9.23
C PRO A 420 35.92 3.63 8.12
N ALA A 421 35.99 4.92 8.42
CA ALA A 421 35.70 5.97 7.45
C ALA A 421 36.40 7.26 7.79
N GLU A 422 36.78 8.02 6.76
CA GLU A 422 37.35 9.35 6.85
C GLU A 422 36.38 10.37 6.25
N GLY A 423 36.36 11.59 6.75
CA GLY A 423 35.48 12.66 6.27
C GLY A 423 35.08 13.64 7.35
N GLU A 424 34.13 14.49 7.04
CA GLU A 424 33.54 15.43 8.00
C GLU A 424 32.68 14.73 9.04
N LYS A 425 32.82 15.13 10.32
CA LYS A 425 31.97 14.58 11.38
C LYS A 425 30.53 15.00 11.17
N GLY A 426 29.60 14.06 11.30
CA GLY A 426 28.17 14.35 11.12
C GLY A 426 27.33 13.16 10.68
N TRP A 427 26.12 13.45 10.28
CA TRP A 427 25.17 12.47 9.76
C TRP A 427 25.41 12.24 8.27
N TYR A 428 25.34 10.98 7.87
CA TYR A 428 25.47 10.53 6.48
C TYR A 428 24.29 9.69 6.07
N LEU A 429 23.70 9.98 4.93
CA LEU A 429 22.76 9.09 4.28
C LEU A 429 23.54 7.90 3.70
N ILE A 430 23.27 6.72 4.20
CA ILE A 430 23.88 5.48 3.70
C ILE A 430 23.07 4.98 2.53
N THR A 431 23.74 4.66 1.43
CA THR A 431 23.08 4.24 0.19
C THR A 431 23.77 2.98 -0.38
N VAL A 432 23.06 2.27 -1.25
CA VAL A 432 23.58 1.21 -2.11
C VAL A 432 23.16 1.53 -3.55
N ASP A 433 24.09 1.64 -4.45
CA ASP A 433 23.88 2.05 -5.86
C ASP A 433 23.00 3.33 -5.99
N GLY A 434 23.19 4.26 -5.04
CA GLY A 434 22.41 5.49 -4.95
C GLY A 434 21.04 5.37 -4.26
N TYR A 435 20.55 4.17 -3.92
CA TYR A 435 19.30 3.96 -3.19
C TYR A 435 19.53 4.07 -1.68
N SER A 436 18.77 4.92 -1.01
CA SER A 436 18.91 5.18 0.41
C SER A 436 18.47 3.99 1.29
N LEU A 437 19.33 3.60 2.25
CA LEU A 437 19.12 2.51 3.20
C LEU A 437 18.86 3.00 4.62
N GLY A 438 19.44 4.11 5.04
CA GLY A 438 19.34 4.59 6.40
C GLY A 438 20.41 5.62 6.76
N TRP A 439 20.64 5.82 8.06
CA TRP A 439 21.60 6.78 8.57
C TRP A 439 22.86 6.13 9.12
N GLY A 440 24.00 6.77 8.86
CA GLY A 440 25.24 6.58 9.59
C GLY A 440 25.65 7.88 10.26
N LYS A 441 26.49 7.80 11.29
CA LYS A 441 27.09 8.98 11.93
C LYS A 441 28.59 8.83 12.02
N LEU A 442 29.32 9.68 11.29
CA LEU A 442 30.77 9.70 11.35
C LEU A 442 31.22 10.40 12.65
N ALA A 443 31.96 9.66 13.47
CA ALA A 443 32.55 10.14 14.70
C ALA A 443 33.98 9.60 14.85
N GLY A 444 34.96 10.50 14.82
CA GLY A 444 36.36 10.10 14.68
C GLY A 444 36.63 9.46 13.33
N SER A 445 37.21 8.28 13.30
CA SER A 445 37.48 7.47 12.11
C SER A 445 36.52 6.29 11.93
N VAL A 446 35.32 6.38 12.51
CA VAL A 446 34.32 5.29 12.48
C VAL A 446 32.96 5.82 12.03
N MET A 447 32.40 5.22 11.00
CA MET A 447 31.00 5.38 10.64
C MET A 447 30.16 4.48 11.54
N LYS A 448 29.47 5.11 12.51
CA LYS A 448 28.53 4.41 13.41
C LYS A 448 27.24 4.07 12.69
N ASN A 449 26.80 2.84 12.85
CA ASN A 449 25.57 2.35 12.25
C ASN A 449 24.36 2.82 13.03
N HIS A 450 23.45 3.55 12.36
CA HIS A 450 22.17 4.03 12.90
C HIS A 450 20.96 3.32 12.28
N TYR A 451 21.17 2.18 11.60
CA TYR A 451 20.05 1.34 11.14
C TYR A 451 19.28 0.81 12.37
N PRO A 452 17.94 0.87 12.36
CA PRO A 452 17.12 0.49 13.53
C PRO A 452 17.39 -0.93 13.97
N LYS A 453 17.67 -1.11 15.27
CA LYS A 453 18.04 -2.43 15.84
C LYS A 453 16.96 -3.49 15.56
N GLY A 454 15.68 -3.13 15.62
CA GLY A 454 14.55 -4.03 15.38
C GLY A 454 14.39 -4.47 13.93
N LEU A 455 15.03 -3.78 12.97
CA LEU A 455 14.98 -4.11 11.55
C LEU A 455 16.23 -4.84 11.04
N ARG A 456 17.23 -5.06 11.91
CA ARG A 456 18.48 -5.72 11.49
C ARG A 456 18.25 -7.14 11.03
N LYS A 457 18.86 -7.50 9.93
CA LYS A 457 18.76 -8.82 9.26
C LYS A 457 20.13 -9.35 8.92
N LEU A 458 20.25 -10.67 8.92
CA LEU A 458 21.34 -11.38 8.26
C LEU A 458 20.81 -11.77 6.87
N LEU A 459 21.22 -11.04 5.82
CA LEU A 459 20.78 -11.26 4.42
C LEU A 459 21.75 -12.21 3.69
#